data_2c0a09bdf208b64e2957138779fd9802
#
_entry.id   2c0a09bdf208b64e2957138779fd9802
#
_cell.length_a   1.000
_cell.length_b   1.000
_cell.length_c   1.000
_cell.angle_alpha   90.00
_cell.angle_beta   90.00
_cell.angle_gamma   90.00
#
_symmetry.space_group_name_H-M   'P 1'
#
loop_
_entity.id
_entity.type
_entity.pdbx_description
1 polymer ?
#
loop_
_entity_poly.entity_id
_entity_poly.type
_entity_poly.pdbx_seq_one_letter_code
_entity_poly.pdbx_strand_id
1 'polypeptide(L)'
;MLFRSMNLTIMRVHNRDFKTCNKRKAASGIAPNFVHSLDSTHLMMVLCAADGLDIVPIHDSLATHAADVDAMHRHIREQFVRLYEEHDLLGDITSAAAAAGADLTDLDMPEVGTLDIRQVLESPFFFS
;
A
#
# COMPACT_ATOMS: atom_id res chain seq x y z
N MET A 1 -30.87 17.81 -7.63
CA MET A 1 -30.67 19.23 -7.29
C MET A 1 -29.57 19.47 -6.25
N LEU A 2 -29.28 18.52 -5.40
CA LEU A 2 -28.22 18.58 -4.39
C LEU A 2 -26.79 18.54 -4.95
N PHE A 3 -26.60 17.94 -6.12
CA PHE A 3 -25.28 17.84 -6.74
C PHE A 3 -24.76 19.15 -7.34
N ARG A 4 -25.60 20.15 -7.42
CA ARG A 4 -25.24 21.44 -8.00
C ARG A 4 -24.41 22.31 -7.05
N SER A 5 -24.54 22.09 -5.76
CA SER A 5 -23.78 22.81 -4.74
C SER A 5 -22.43 22.17 -4.41
N MET A 6 -22.27 20.90 -4.73
CA MET A 6 -20.98 20.20 -4.64
C MET A 6 -20.05 20.59 -5.80
N ASN A 7 -20.51 21.53 -6.56
CA ASN A 7 -19.83 22.06 -7.68
C ASN A 7 -18.42 22.46 -7.31
N LEU A 8 -17.56 21.57 -7.60
CA LEU A 8 -16.68 21.93 -8.70
C LEU A 8 -15.82 23.17 -8.46
N THR A 9 -16.27 24.11 -7.72
CA THR A 9 -15.48 25.25 -7.28
C THR A 9 -14.35 24.82 -6.35
N ILE A 10 -14.55 23.70 -5.67
CA ILE A 10 -13.58 23.08 -4.76
C ILE A 10 -12.47 22.36 -5.56
N MET A 11 -12.77 21.96 -6.77
CA MET A 11 -11.84 21.24 -7.66
C MET A 11 -11.05 22.19 -8.59
N ARG A 12 -10.76 23.40 -8.19
CA ARG A 12 -9.68 24.16 -8.84
C ARG A 12 -8.35 23.51 -8.50
N VAL A 13 -8.01 22.50 -9.24
CA VAL A 13 -6.63 22.04 -9.34
C VAL A 13 -5.85 23.18 -9.96
N HIS A 14 -5.23 24.00 -9.14
CA HIS A 14 -4.21 24.91 -9.61
C HIS A 14 -3.02 24.08 -10.03
N ASN A 15 -2.97 23.74 -11.30
CA ASN A 15 -1.75 23.22 -11.90
C ASN A 15 -0.72 24.35 -11.90
N ARG A 16 -0.02 24.49 -10.77
CA ARG A 16 1.15 25.35 -10.71
C ARG A 16 2.31 24.49 -11.20
N ASP A 17 2.74 24.75 -12.41
CA ASP A 17 4.00 24.23 -12.93
C ASP A 17 5.14 24.77 -12.08
N PHE A 18 5.47 24.03 -11.01
CA PHE A 18 6.64 24.34 -10.21
C PHE A 18 7.87 23.89 -11.00
N LYS A 19 8.69 24.84 -11.42
CA LYS A 19 9.96 24.57 -12.09
C LYS A 19 10.96 23.83 -11.20
N THR A 20 10.72 23.78 -9.89
CA THR A 20 11.60 23.14 -8.90
C THR A 20 10.78 22.33 -7.92
N CYS A 21 11.27 21.13 -7.60
CA CYS A 21 10.68 20.26 -6.59
C CYS A 21 10.80 20.91 -5.20
N ASN A 22 9.71 20.92 -4.44
CA ASN A 22 9.75 21.32 -3.03
C ASN A 22 10.29 20.16 -2.19
N LYS A 23 11.59 20.19 -1.92
CA LYS A 23 12.31 19.14 -1.18
C LYS A 23 11.67 18.79 0.17
N ARG A 24 11.20 19.81 0.92
CA ARG A 24 10.58 19.59 2.22
C ARG A 24 9.24 18.86 2.11
N LYS A 25 8.42 19.22 1.13
CA LYS A 25 7.15 18.49 0.87
C LYS A 25 7.40 17.08 0.35
N ALA A 26 8.38 16.90 -0.51
CA ALA A 26 8.76 15.58 -1.00
C ALA A 26 9.21 14.67 0.15
N ALA A 27 10.11 15.16 1.00
CA ALA A 27 10.60 14.41 2.16
C ALA A 27 9.48 14.03 3.14
N SER A 28 8.53 14.95 3.42
CA SER A 28 7.41 14.64 4.32
C SER A 28 6.34 13.74 3.69
N GLY A 29 6.27 13.69 2.37
CA GLY A 29 5.27 12.89 1.65
C GLY A 29 5.72 11.48 1.31
N ILE A 30 7.03 11.20 1.26
CA ILE A 30 7.51 9.92 0.76
C ILE A 30 7.12 8.75 1.67
N ALA A 31 7.27 8.89 2.98
CA ALA A 31 6.98 7.81 3.93
C ALA A 31 5.49 7.38 3.90
N PRO A 32 4.51 8.30 4.04
CA PRO A 32 3.11 7.90 3.95
C PRO A 32 2.75 7.35 2.57
N ASN A 33 3.29 7.91 1.48
CA ASN A 33 3.03 7.40 0.14
C ASN A 33 3.61 6.00 -0.06
N PHE A 34 4.77 5.71 0.52
CA PHE A 34 5.37 4.38 0.48
C PHE A 34 4.49 3.36 1.20
N VAL A 35 4.04 3.67 2.43
CA VAL A 35 3.14 2.78 3.18
C VAL A 35 1.84 2.53 2.42
N HIS A 36 1.19 3.59 1.91
CA HIS A 36 -0.04 3.46 1.11
C HIS A 36 0.17 2.66 -0.18
N SER A 37 1.37 2.72 -0.77
CA SER A 37 1.67 1.89 -1.95
C SER A 37 1.76 0.41 -1.60
N LEU A 38 2.26 0.05 -0.41
CA LEU A 38 2.28 -1.33 0.07
C LEU A 38 0.87 -1.85 0.33
N ASP A 39 0.02 -1.05 0.97
CA ASP A 39 -1.39 -1.41 1.18
C ASP A 39 -2.10 -1.66 -0.15
N SER A 40 -1.88 -0.79 -1.13
CA SER A 40 -2.45 -0.96 -2.47
C SER A 40 -1.90 -2.20 -3.19
N THR A 41 -0.61 -2.49 -3.02
CA THR A 41 0.02 -3.69 -3.59
C THR A 41 -0.57 -4.95 -2.96
N HIS A 42 -0.69 -4.99 -1.63
CA HIS A 42 -1.33 -6.10 -0.92
C HIS A 42 -2.76 -6.33 -1.42
N LEU A 43 -3.57 -5.27 -1.52
CA LEU A 43 -4.93 -5.35 -2.06
C LEU A 43 -4.95 -5.95 -3.48
N MET A 44 -4.08 -5.49 -4.36
CA MET A 44 -3.98 -6.03 -5.72
C MET A 44 -3.56 -7.49 -5.75
N MET A 45 -2.63 -7.91 -4.88
CA MET A 45 -2.23 -9.31 -4.74
C MET A 45 -3.39 -10.18 -4.27
N VAL A 46 -4.19 -9.69 -3.31
CA VAL A 46 -5.40 -10.40 -2.84
C VAL A 46 -6.40 -10.58 -3.97
N LEU A 47 -6.70 -9.52 -4.73
CA LEU A 47 -7.63 -9.59 -5.85
C LEU A 47 -7.14 -10.54 -6.95
N CYS A 48 -5.84 -10.55 -7.24
CA CYS A 48 -5.26 -11.47 -8.22
C CYS A 48 -5.25 -12.93 -7.75
N ALA A 49 -5.09 -13.17 -6.43
CA ALA A 49 -5.05 -14.51 -5.86
C ALA A 49 -6.44 -15.12 -5.64
N ALA A 50 -7.46 -14.28 -5.50
CA ALA A 50 -8.84 -14.67 -5.22
C ALA A 50 -9.63 -14.99 -6.50
N ASP A 51 -9.01 -15.68 -7.44
CA ASP A 51 -9.66 -16.07 -8.70
C ASP A 51 -10.93 -16.90 -8.44
N GLY A 52 -12.02 -16.49 -9.06
CA GLY A 52 -13.34 -17.12 -8.88
C GLY A 52 -14.15 -16.65 -7.68
N LEU A 53 -13.64 -15.72 -6.86
CA LEU A 53 -14.40 -15.05 -5.81
C LEU A 53 -14.92 -13.69 -6.27
N ASP A 54 -16.18 -13.40 -5.96
CA ASP A 54 -16.75 -12.07 -6.18
C ASP A 54 -16.31 -11.13 -5.05
N ILE A 55 -15.29 -10.35 -5.28
CA ILE A 55 -14.75 -9.38 -4.31
C ILE A 55 -14.97 -7.96 -4.80
N VAL A 56 -15.51 -7.12 -3.92
CA VAL A 56 -15.69 -5.68 -4.16
C VAL A 56 -14.78 -4.90 -3.23
N PRO A 57 -13.71 -4.27 -3.75
CA PRO A 57 -12.86 -3.39 -2.97
C PRO A 57 -13.52 -2.01 -2.81
N ILE A 58 -13.55 -1.50 -1.57
CA ILE A 58 -14.04 -0.17 -1.24
C ILE A 58 -12.97 0.51 -0.39
N HIS A 59 -12.09 1.26 -1.02
CA HIS A 59 -10.90 1.83 -0.40
C HIS A 59 -9.99 0.75 0.22
N ASP A 60 -9.92 0.70 1.54
CA ASP A 60 -9.17 -0.25 2.36
C ASP A 60 -10.02 -1.44 2.86
N SER A 61 -11.28 -1.48 2.47
CA SER A 61 -12.24 -2.52 2.86
C SER A 61 -12.51 -3.47 1.70
N LEU A 62 -12.73 -4.73 2.02
CA LEU A 62 -13.11 -5.76 1.06
C LEU A 62 -14.47 -6.33 1.43
N ALA A 63 -15.35 -6.46 0.45
CA ALA A 63 -16.64 -7.11 0.59
C ALA A 63 -16.72 -8.32 -0.34
N THR A 64 -17.38 -9.38 0.12
CA THR A 64 -17.66 -10.59 -0.65
C THR A 64 -18.96 -11.23 -0.18
N HIS A 65 -19.40 -12.30 -0.85
CA HIS A 65 -20.53 -13.09 -0.38
C HIS A 65 -20.23 -13.78 0.96
N ALA A 66 -21.26 -13.93 1.80
CA ALA A 66 -21.09 -14.53 3.13
C ALA A 66 -20.48 -15.93 3.10
N ALA A 67 -20.72 -16.70 2.04
CA ALA A 67 -20.13 -18.02 1.85
C ALA A 67 -18.62 -18.00 1.58
N ASP A 68 -18.09 -16.88 1.08
CA ASP A 68 -16.71 -16.74 0.60
C ASP A 68 -15.81 -15.99 1.59
N VAL A 69 -16.36 -15.54 2.72
CA VAL A 69 -15.62 -14.75 3.73
C VAL A 69 -14.36 -15.46 4.21
N ASP A 70 -14.46 -16.74 4.53
CA ASP A 70 -13.32 -17.53 5.03
C ASP A 70 -12.23 -17.68 3.97
N ALA A 71 -12.63 -17.86 2.71
CA ALA A 71 -11.68 -17.92 1.59
C ALA A 71 -10.99 -16.56 1.37
N MET A 72 -11.75 -15.47 1.38
CA MET A 72 -11.22 -14.12 1.29
C MET A 72 -10.25 -13.82 2.43
N HIS A 73 -10.60 -14.12 3.68
CA HIS A 73 -9.72 -13.96 4.84
C HIS A 73 -8.41 -14.74 4.73
N ARG A 74 -8.45 -15.93 4.17
CA ARG A 74 -7.25 -16.72 3.92
C ARG A 74 -6.36 -16.03 2.88
N HIS A 75 -6.90 -15.59 1.74
CA HIS A 75 -6.14 -14.88 0.73
C HIS A 75 -5.52 -13.60 1.25
N ILE A 76 -6.23 -12.82 2.07
CA ILE A 76 -5.69 -11.60 2.70
C ILE A 76 -4.43 -11.92 3.50
N ARG A 77 -4.45 -12.95 4.35
CA ARG A 77 -3.31 -13.34 5.19
C ARG A 77 -2.15 -13.89 4.38
N GLU A 78 -2.44 -14.81 3.46
CA GLU A 78 -1.42 -15.43 2.60
C GLU A 78 -0.69 -14.38 1.76
N GLN A 79 -1.42 -13.47 1.13
CA GLN A 79 -0.80 -12.43 0.31
C GLN A 79 -0.04 -11.39 1.13
N PHE A 80 -0.46 -11.12 2.38
CA PHE A 80 0.31 -10.28 3.28
C PHE A 80 1.67 -10.91 3.62
N VAL A 81 1.67 -12.16 4.06
CA VAL A 81 2.91 -12.89 4.35
C VAL A 81 3.81 -12.94 3.11
N ARG A 82 3.24 -13.26 1.97
CA ARG A 82 3.96 -13.33 0.70
C ARG A 82 4.62 -11.99 0.33
N LEU A 83 3.92 -10.88 0.48
CA LEU A 83 4.44 -9.55 0.18
C LEU A 83 5.73 -9.25 0.96
N TYR A 84 5.78 -9.63 2.23
CA TYR A 84 6.91 -9.31 3.10
C TYR A 84 8.00 -10.39 3.14
N GLU A 85 7.71 -11.63 2.73
CA GLU A 85 8.71 -12.70 2.65
C GLU A 85 9.42 -12.77 1.30
N GLU A 86 8.69 -12.49 0.20
CA GLU A 86 9.25 -12.60 -1.15
C GLU A 86 9.98 -11.32 -1.62
N HIS A 87 9.80 -10.19 -0.92
CA HIS A 87 10.32 -8.89 -1.36
C HIS A 87 11.11 -8.18 -0.26
N ASP A 88 12.30 -7.75 -0.60
CA ASP A 88 13.08 -6.80 0.21
C ASP A 88 12.64 -5.36 -0.12
N LEU A 89 11.50 -4.97 0.42
CA LEU A 89 10.84 -3.70 0.10
C LEU A 89 11.71 -2.47 0.34
N LEU A 90 12.53 -2.47 1.39
CA LEU A 90 13.43 -1.36 1.69
C LEU A 90 14.68 -1.40 0.80
N GLY A 91 15.21 -2.59 0.53
CA GLY A 91 16.30 -2.78 -0.41
C GLY A 91 15.93 -2.36 -1.83
N ASP A 92 14.73 -2.70 -2.28
CA ASP A 92 14.23 -2.32 -3.60
C ASP A 92 14.12 -0.80 -3.76
N ILE A 93 13.53 -0.10 -2.78
CA ILE A 93 13.41 1.36 -2.86
C ILE A 93 14.76 2.07 -2.76
N THR A 94 15.69 1.58 -1.93
CA THR A 94 17.02 2.15 -1.83
C THR A 94 17.84 1.91 -3.10
N SER A 95 17.72 0.72 -3.70
CA SER A 95 18.35 0.40 -4.98
C SER A 95 17.82 1.28 -6.11
N ALA A 96 16.50 1.50 -6.16
CA ALA A 96 15.89 2.42 -7.12
C ALA A 96 16.35 3.87 -6.91
N ALA A 97 16.47 4.32 -5.67
CA ALA A 97 16.97 5.65 -5.34
C ALA A 97 18.44 5.83 -5.76
N ALA A 98 19.29 4.83 -5.50
CA ALA A 98 20.68 4.82 -5.94
C ALA A 98 20.80 4.88 -7.47
N ALA A 99 19.99 4.09 -8.18
CA ALA A 99 19.94 4.11 -9.64
C ALA A 99 19.48 5.48 -10.20
N ALA A 100 18.65 6.21 -9.45
CA ALA A 100 18.25 7.57 -9.77
C ALA A 100 19.31 8.63 -9.39
N GLY A 101 20.46 8.24 -8.84
CA GLY A 101 21.57 9.11 -8.48
C GLY A 101 21.46 9.71 -7.08
N ALA A 102 20.67 9.12 -6.17
CA ALA A 102 20.66 9.53 -4.79
C ALA A 102 21.96 9.13 -4.08
N ASP A 103 22.49 10.03 -3.26
CA ASP A 103 23.60 9.74 -2.37
C ASP A 103 23.04 9.04 -1.12
N LEU A 104 23.44 7.81 -0.92
CA LEU A 104 22.98 6.95 0.20
C LEU A 104 24.11 6.64 1.19
N THR A 105 25.23 7.36 1.12
CA THR A 105 26.45 7.07 1.91
C THR A 105 26.19 7.13 3.41
N ASP A 106 25.32 8.03 3.87
CA ASP A 106 24.96 8.21 5.28
C ASP A 106 23.63 7.53 5.65
N LEU A 107 23.08 6.67 4.75
CA LEU A 107 21.83 5.97 5.02
C LEU A 107 22.09 4.75 5.90
N ASP A 108 21.62 4.82 7.14
CA ASP A 108 21.61 3.69 8.05
C ASP A 108 20.29 2.92 7.87
N MET A 109 20.39 1.65 7.46
CA MET A 109 19.21 0.82 7.25
C MET A 109 18.75 0.23 8.60
N PRO A 110 17.44 0.24 8.88
CA PRO A 110 16.93 -0.35 10.11
C PRO A 110 17.20 -1.86 10.14
N GLU A 111 17.55 -2.36 11.33
CA GLU A 111 17.67 -3.79 11.55
C GLU A 111 16.31 -4.48 11.36
N VAL A 112 16.32 -5.65 10.75
CA VAL A 112 15.12 -6.47 10.58
C VAL A 112 14.68 -7.00 11.95
N GLY A 113 13.41 -6.85 12.27
CA GLY A 113 12.84 -7.35 13.52
C GLY A 113 12.83 -8.89 13.58
N THR A 114 12.63 -9.42 14.77
CA THR A 114 12.61 -10.88 15.02
C THR A 114 11.21 -11.49 15.00
N LEU A 115 10.18 -10.72 14.67
CA LEU A 115 8.81 -11.19 14.58
C LEU A 115 8.66 -12.16 13.41
N ASP A 116 8.16 -13.36 13.68
CA ASP A 116 7.76 -14.28 12.61
C ASP A 116 6.42 -13.81 12.02
N ILE A 117 6.49 -13.27 10.81
CA ILE A 117 5.33 -12.72 10.10
C ILE A 117 4.28 -13.80 9.77
N ARG A 118 4.68 -15.08 9.74
CA ARG A 118 3.75 -16.19 9.48
C ARG A 118 2.70 -16.38 10.58
N GLN A 119 2.92 -15.80 11.75
CA GLN A 119 1.90 -15.76 12.82
C GLN A 119 0.61 -15.07 12.37
N VAL A 120 0.68 -14.23 11.34
CA VAL A 120 -0.50 -13.60 10.72
C VAL A 120 -1.48 -14.64 10.18
N LEU A 121 -0.99 -15.79 9.69
CA LEU A 121 -1.84 -16.84 9.12
C LEU A 121 -2.80 -17.42 10.16
N GLU A 122 -2.40 -17.45 11.42
CA GLU A 122 -3.17 -17.99 12.54
C GLU A 122 -3.91 -16.92 13.36
N SER A 123 -3.69 -15.64 13.04
CA SER A 123 -4.31 -14.53 13.78
C SER A 123 -5.81 -14.45 13.53
N PRO A 124 -6.67 -14.51 14.57
CA PRO A 124 -8.12 -14.38 14.39
C PRO A 124 -8.57 -12.95 14.04
N PHE A 125 -7.74 -11.93 14.29
CA PHE A 125 -8.11 -10.51 14.16
C PHE A 125 -7.17 -9.73 13.22
N PHE A 126 -6.60 -10.39 12.24
CA PHE A 126 -5.65 -9.72 11.34
C PHE A 126 -6.31 -8.64 10.46
N PHE A 127 -7.54 -8.87 10.04
CA PHE A 127 -8.31 -7.93 9.22
C PHE A 127 -9.75 -7.96 9.72
N SER A 128 -10.22 -6.92 10.35
CA SER A 128 -11.55 -6.84 10.97
C SER A 128 -12.29 -5.57 10.54
#